data_c7a9abfe6221f1c9e08c21fa8e7cea14
#
_entry.id   c7a9abfe6221f1c9e08c21fa8e7cea14
#
_cell.length_a   1.000
_cell.length_b   1.000
_cell.length_c   1.000
_cell.angle_alpha   90.00
_cell.angle_beta   90.00
_cell.angle_gamma   90.00
#
_symmetry.space_group_name_H-M   'P 1'
#
loop_
_entity.id
_entity.type
_entity.pdbx_description
1 polymer ?
#
loop_
_entity_poly.entity_id
_entity_poly.type
_entity_poly.pdbx_seq_one_letter_code
_entity_poly.pdbx_strand_id
1 'polypeptide(L)'
;RFASPEFHWITEGKRCTITTEETIFQIDLDTLRARIKFMHEGKRDWVDSRRVTPIGGTYRTLDNALGDRQLFGIENGKKIFMRKITLRDSIFSKEGVTEIDDSASYLLNEDGSLSPRKEGTVDRYVLAFGKEYLGGLKEFYHLTGFTPRLPKYALGNWWSRYYAYRQEEYIDLMDKFAEKGIPLTVATIDMDWHLVNDVPEDAGTTMKWVSPGWTGYTFNRKLFPDYPKFFRDLKERGLAITMNLHPHDGIRYFEDQYEDMAKANGIDPATKQPVAFDFTDLNFVKSY
;
A
#
# COMPACT_ATOMS: atom_id res chain seq x y z
N ARG A 1 22.35 5.95 10.12
CA ARG A 1 22.84 4.95 11.10
C ARG A 1 22.14 5.21 12.41
N PHE A 2 21.53 4.19 12.99
CA PHE A 2 20.94 4.25 14.32
C PHE A 2 22.08 4.31 15.35
N ALA A 3 21.89 5.11 16.40
CA ALA A 3 22.71 4.97 17.58
C ALA A 3 22.29 3.66 18.26
N SER A 4 23.11 2.64 18.21
CA SER A 4 22.85 1.43 18.98
C SER A 4 23.05 1.74 20.47
N PRO A 5 22.10 1.38 21.36
CA PRO A 5 22.36 1.41 22.78
C PRO A 5 23.52 0.47 23.13
N GLU A 6 24.19 0.73 24.22
CA GLU A 6 25.14 -0.24 24.77
C GLU A 6 24.38 -1.52 25.12
N PHE A 7 24.90 -2.66 24.69
CA PHE A 7 24.29 -3.96 24.96
C PHE A 7 25.35 -5.04 25.17
N HIS A 8 24.98 -6.02 25.97
CA HIS A 8 25.75 -7.25 26.16
C HIS A 8 24.91 -8.43 25.69
N TRP A 9 25.52 -9.43 25.12
CA TRP A 9 24.84 -10.65 24.75
C TRP A 9 25.62 -11.90 25.17
N ILE A 10 24.88 -12.95 25.49
CA ILE A 10 25.43 -14.27 25.83
C ILE A 10 24.53 -15.35 25.20
N THR A 11 25.17 -16.42 24.74
CA THR A 11 24.44 -17.58 24.23
C THR A 11 24.71 -18.78 25.13
N GLU A 12 23.65 -19.37 25.68
CA GLU A 12 23.68 -20.56 26.51
C GLU A 12 22.78 -21.64 25.88
N GLY A 13 23.39 -22.67 25.31
CA GLY A 13 22.69 -23.71 24.56
C GLY A 13 21.93 -23.10 23.40
N LYS A 14 20.58 -23.22 23.43
CA LYS A 14 19.67 -22.70 22.40
C LYS A 14 19.07 -21.35 22.74
N ARG A 15 19.62 -20.63 23.69
CA ARG A 15 19.10 -19.34 24.13
C ARG A 15 20.14 -18.25 23.95
N CYS A 16 19.81 -17.22 23.21
CA CYS A 16 20.56 -15.97 23.17
C CYS A 16 19.87 -14.94 24.08
N THR A 17 20.63 -14.35 25.00
CA THR A 17 20.17 -13.28 25.89
C THR A 17 20.89 -12.01 25.53
N ILE A 18 20.17 -10.94 25.21
CA ILE A 18 20.68 -9.60 24.93
C ILE A 18 20.19 -8.70 26.06
N THR A 19 21.11 -8.01 26.71
CA THR A 19 20.81 -7.11 27.83
C THR A 19 21.22 -5.70 27.46
N THR A 20 20.32 -4.75 27.64
CA THR A 20 20.55 -3.31 27.60
C THR A 20 20.31 -2.73 28.99
N GLU A 21 20.47 -1.43 29.15
CA GLU A 21 20.14 -0.74 30.41
C GLU A 21 18.65 -0.88 30.77
N GLU A 22 17.76 -0.88 29.77
CA GLU A 22 16.31 -0.83 29.99
C GLU A 22 15.61 -2.15 29.77
N THR A 23 16.19 -3.07 28.97
CA THR A 23 15.50 -4.29 28.55
C THR A 23 16.39 -5.51 28.51
N ILE A 24 15.81 -6.66 28.73
CA ILE A 24 16.41 -7.97 28.46
C ILE A 24 15.59 -8.68 27.40
N PHE A 25 16.24 -9.07 26.30
CA PHE A 25 15.67 -9.94 25.27
C PHE A 25 16.21 -11.36 25.44
N GLN A 26 15.33 -12.34 25.44
CA GLN A 26 15.69 -13.75 25.32
C GLN A 26 15.12 -14.31 24.03
N ILE A 27 16.00 -14.83 23.19
CA ILE A 27 15.66 -15.39 21.89
C ILE A 27 15.95 -16.88 21.93
N ASP A 28 14.95 -17.70 21.66
CA ASP A 28 15.11 -19.12 21.42
C ASP A 28 15.65 -19.33 20.00
N LEU A 29 16.80 -19.94 19.86
CA LEU A 29 17.51 -20.05 18.57
C LEU A 29 16.91 -21.11 17.62
N ASP A 30 16.08 -22.03 18.13
CA ASP A 30 15.38 -23.00 17.29
C ASP A 30 14.09 -22.41 16.70
N THR A 31 13.33 -21.70 17.53
CA THR A 31 12.01 -21.19 17.16
C THR A 31 12.04 -19.71 16.76
N LEU A 32 13.15 -19.04 17.02
CA LEU A 32 13.32 -17.58 16.85
C LEU A 32 12.24 -16.77 17.58
N ARG A 33 11.79 -17.29 18.72
CA ARG A 33 10.78 -16.64 19.56
C ARG A 33 11.48 -15.73 20.55
N ALA A 34 11.05 -14.48 20.61
CA ALA A 34 11.59 -13.51 21.53
C ALA A 34 10.68 -13.32 22.76
N ARG A 35 11.32 -13.20 23.93
CA ARG A 35 10.68 -12.79 25.18
C ARG A 35 11.42 -11.58 25.73
N ILE A 36 10.68 -10.58 26.20
CA ILE A 36 11.22 -9.30 26.63
C ILE A 36 10.88 -9.06 28.10
N LYS A 37 11.84 -8.55 28.86
CA LYS A 37 11.65 -8.07 30.22
C LYS A 37 12.12 -6.62 30.31
N PHE A 38 11.25 -5.73 30.81
CA PHE A 38 11.59 -4.34 31.07
C PHE A 38 12.20 -4.20 32.46
N MET A 39 13.33 -3.49 32.58
CA MET A 39 14.09 -3.38 33.82
C MET A 39 13.45 -2.37 34.80
N HIS A 40 12.85 -1.31 34.30
CA HIS A 40 12.34 -0.19 35.10
C HIS A 40 10.82 -0.19 35.35
N GLU A 41 10.09 -1.10 34.72
CA GLU A 41 8.60 -1.17 34.87
C GLU A 41 8.11 -2.05 36.05
N GLY A 42 8.91 -2.23 37.07
CA GLY A 42 8.55 -3.03 38.26
C GLY A 42 8.50 -4.54 37.98
N LYS A 43 7.72 -5.30 38.78
CA LYS A 43 7.60 -6.77 38.63
C LYS A 43 6.75 -7.18 37.44
N ARG A 44 7.08 -6.75 36.23
CA ARG A 44 6.45 -7.32 35.05
C ARG A 44 7.06 -8.68 34.71
N ASP A 45 6.20 -9.63 34.42
CA ASP A 45 6.59 -10.91 33.86
C ASP A 45 7.16 -10.73 32.45
N TRP A 46 7.83 -11.77 31.96
CA TRP A 46 8.31 -11.80 30.60
C TRP A 46 7.17 -11.64 29.59
N VAL A 47 7.31 -10.70 28.67
CA VAL A 47 6.40 -10.50 27.53
C VAL A 47 6.89 -11.33 26.36
N ASP A 48 6.01 -12.14 25.78
CA ASP A 48 6.27 -12.89 24.56
C ASP A 48 5.88 -12.04 23.36
N SER A 49 6.82 -11.77 22.45
CA SER A 49 6.61 -10.89 21.30
C SER A 49 5.44 -11.31 20.41
N ARG A 50 5.10 -12.60 20.37
CA ARG A 50 3.98 -13.16 19.58
C ARG A 50 2.68 -13.29 20.36
N ARG A 51 2.67 -12.93 21.64
CA ARG A 51 1.49 -13.01 22.50
C ARG A 51 1.16 -11.66 23.12
N VAL A 52 0.98 -10.68 22.26
CA VAL A 52 0.69 -9.30 22.65
C VAL A 52 -0.74 -8.93 22.22
N THR A 53 -1.30 -7.93 22.89
CA THR A 53 -2.61 -7.37 22.59
C THR A 53 -2.43 -6.12 21.74
N PRO A 54 -2.64 -6.17 20.42
CA PRO A 54 -2.43 -5.02 19.55
C PRO A 54 -3.41 -3.88 19.86
N ILE A 55 -2.92 -2.66 19.78
CA ILE A 55 -3.74 -1.45 19.86
C ILE A 55 -4.16 -1.12 18.42
N GLY A 56 -5.36 -1.52 18.04
CA GLY A 56 -5.85 -1.41 16.67
C GLY A 56 -5.80 0.00 16.09
N GLY A 57 -5.50 0.10 14.81
CA GLY A 57 -5.45 1.36 14.05
C GLY A 57 -4.13 2.11 14.12
N THR A 58 -3.10 1.56 14.73
CA THR A 58 -1.80 2.22 14.86
C THR A 58 -0.82 1.93 13.72
N TYR A 59 -1.05 0.88 12.94
CA TYR A 59 -0.16 0.49 11.85
C TYR A 59 -0.73 0.84 10.47
N ARG A 60 -1.96 0.40 10.19
CA ARG A 60 -2.68 0.70 8.96
C ARG A 60 -4.12 1.06 9.28
N THR A 61 -4.61 2.13 8.69
CA THR A 61 -5.97 2.58 8.91
C THR A 61 -6.90 2.30 7.73
N LEU A 62 -6.37 2.12 6.53
CA LEU A 62 -7.16 2.05 5.29
C LEU A 62 -7.27 0.64 4.72
N ASP A 63 -6.16 -0.09 4.61
CA ASP A 63 -6.15 -1.43 4.04
C ASP A 63 -6.08 -2.49 5.11
N ASN A 64 -6.77 -3.60 4.91
CA ASN A 64 -6.71 -4.76 5.80
C ASN A 64 -6.84 -4.42 7.28
N ALA A 65 -7.52 -3.32 7.58
CA ALA A 65 -7.87 -2.98 8.94
C ALA A 65 -8.73 -4.12 9.50
N LEU A 66 -8.05 -5.14 10.00
CA LEU A 66 -8.65 -6.30 10.62
C LEU A 66 -8.64 -6.03 12.11
N GLY A 67 -9.73 -5.59 12.67
CA GLY A 67 -9.85 -5.38 14.11
C GLY A 67 -11.24 -5.74 14.57
N ASP A 68 -11.45 -5.97 15.83
CA ASP A 68 -12.78 -6.26 16.36
C ASP A 68 -13.68 -5.02 16.30
N ARG A 69 -13.82 -4.44 15.12
CA ARG A 69 -14.83 -3.42 14.85
C ARG A 69 -16.06 -4.06 14.23
N GLN A 70 -17.19 -3.80 14.85
CA GLN A 70 -18.48 -4.07 14.26
C GLN A 70 -18.94 -2.81 13.53
N LEU A 71 -19.07 -2.89 12.21
CA LEU A 71 -19.70 -1.85 11.43
C LEU A 71 -21.20 -2.10 11.41
N PHE A 72 -21.96 -1.08 11.79
CA PHE A 72 -23.40 -1.09 11.76
C PHE A 72 -23.90 -0.05 10.78
N GLY A 73 -24.84 -0.45 9.94
CA GLY A 73 -25.67 0.47 9.18
C GLY A 73 -26.98 0.76 9.92
N ILE A 74 -27.77 1.67 9.37
CA ILE A 74 -29.13 1.94 9.80
C ILE A 74 -30.04 1.67 8.60
N GLU A 75 -30.96 0.75 8.77
CA GLU A 75 -31.98 0.46 7.77
C GLU A 75 -33.34 0.56 8.45
N ASN A 76 -34.27 1.35 7.87
CA ASN A 76 -35.60 1.61 8.43
C ASN A 76 -35.57 2.05 9.91
N GLY A 77 -34.57 2.87 10.28
CA GLY A 77 -34.38 3.35 11.66
C GLY A 77 -33.85 2.31 12.64
N LYS A 78 -33.54 1.09 12.19
CA LYS A 78 -32.96 0.03 13.02
C LYS A 78 -31.49 -0.15 12.72
N LYS A 79 -30.69 -0.36 13.78
CA LYS A 79 -29.28 -0.68 13.67
C LYS A 79 -29.13 -2.11 13.13
N ILE A 80 -28.46 -2.25 11.98
CA ILE A 80 -28.16 -3.55 11.39
C ILE A 80 -26.65 -3.81 11.43
N PHE A 81 -26.29 -5.08 11.62
CA PHE A 81 -24.89 -5.50 11.52
C PHE A 81 -24.49 -5.57 10.05
N MET A 82 -23.43 -4.85 9.68
CA MET A 82 -22.91 -4.86 8.31
C MET A 82 -21.65 -5.72 8.16
N ARG A 83 -20.69 -5.55 9.07
CA ARG A 83 -19.41 -6.24 8.98
C ARG A 83 -18.69 -6.27 10.33
N LYS A 84 -18.09 -7.39 10.64
CA LYS A 84 -17.07 -7.49 11.70
C LYS A 84 -15.70 -7.35 11.06
N ILE A 85 -14.90 -6.41 11.56
CA ILE A 85 -13.53 -6.18 11.14
C ILE A 85 -12.63 -6.47 12.35
N THR A 86 -11.60 -7.29 12.16
CA THR A 86 -10.63 -7.61 13.21
C THR A 86 -9.27 -6.99 12.88
N LEU A 87 -8.82 -6.00 13.67
CA LEU A 87 -7.50 -5.39 13.55
C LEU A 87 -6.46 -6.34 14.15
N ARG A 88 -5.52 -6.80 13.32
CA ARG A 88 -4.48 -7.75 13.76
C ARG A 88 -3.12 -7.09 13.86
N ASP A 89 -2.81 -6.21 12.91
CA ASP A 89 -1.48 -5.64 12.78
C ASP A 89 -1.43 -4.24 13.38
N SER A 90 -0.45 -4.02 14.20
CA SER A 90 -0.26 -2.77 14.93
C SER A 90 1.20 -2.61 15.32
N ILE A 91 1.72 -1.36 15.20
CA ILE A 91 3.02 -1.01 15.75
C ILE A 91 3.01 -0.93 17.28
N PHE A 92 1.84 -0.89 17.90
CA PHE A 92 1.72 -0.82 19.36
C PHE A 92 0.91 -1.97 19.92
N SER A 93 1.33 -2.39 21.12
CA SER A 93 0.59 -3.33 21.94
C SER A 93 0.45 -2.81 23.36
N LYS A 94 -0.51 -3.34 24.10
CA LYS A 94 -0.71 -3.00 25.53
C LYS A 94 0.49 -3.41 26.38
N GLU A 95 1.21 -4.43 25.95
CA GLU A 95 2.36 -4.98 26.62
C GLU A 95 3.64 -4.21 26.32
N GLY A 96 3.61 -3.25 25.38
CA GLY A 96 4.76 -2.42 25.02
C GLY A 96 5.80 -3.12 24.16
N VAL A 97 5.36 -4.17 23.44
CA VAL A 97 6.22 -4.95 22.53
C VAL A 97 5.49 -5.18 21.23
N THR A 98 6.21 -5.10 20.12
CA THR A 98 5.69 -5.43 18.79
C THR A 98 6.72 -6.23 18.02
N GLU A 99 6.28 -7.25 17.29
CA GLU A 99 7.09 -8.01 16.35
C GLU A 99 6.61 -7.73 14.91
N ILE A 100 7.54 -7.35 14.04
CA ILE A 100 7.31 -7.15 12.61
C ILE A 100 8.05 -8.26 11.88
N ASP A 101 7.34 -9.08 11.12
CA ASP A 101 7.91 -10.14 10.31
C ASP A 101 8.04 -9.66 8.86
N ASP A 102 9.27 -9.42 8.42
CA ASP A 102 9.61 -8.97 7.07
C ASP A 102 10.16 -10.10 6.19
N SER A 103 10.06 -11.33 6.65
CA SER A 103 10.67 -12.51 5.99
C SER A 103 10.15 -12.75 4.58
N ALA A 104 8.94 -12.30 4.26
CA ALA A 104 8.30 -12.49 2.96
C ALA A 104 8.55 -11.35 1.96
N SER A 105 9.17 -10.25 2.38
CA SER A 105 9.42 -9.11 1.49
C SER A 105 10.65 -9.34 0.62
N TYR A 106 10.68 -8.65 -0.52
CA TYR A 106 11.88 -8.59 -1.37
C TYR A 106 12.99 -7.77 -0.72
N LEU A 107 14.23 -8.07 -1.08
CA LEU A 107 15.39 -7.26 -0.75
C LEU A 107 15.56 -6.17 -1.81
N LEU A 108 15.72 -4.92 -1.39
CA LEU A 108 16.09 -3.81 -2.25
C LEU A 108 17.61 -3.79 -2.37
N ASN A 109 18.13 -4.02 -3.57
CA ASN A 109 19.57 -3.99 -3.87
C ASN A 109 20.07 -2.55 -4.05
N GLU A 110 21.37 -2.35 -4.01
CA GLU A 110 21.99 -1.02 -4.17
C GLU A 110 21.71 -0.37 -5.54
N ASP A 111 21.51 -1.18 -6.58
CA ASP A 111 21.18 -0.73 -7.94
C ASP A 111 19.68 -0.42 -8.14
N GLY A 112 18.87 -0.56 -7.08
CA GLY A 112 17.43 -0.36 -7.11
C GLY A 112 16.63 -1.58 -7.57
N SER A 113 17.29 -2.70 -7.90
CA SER A 113 16.59 -3.94 -8.23
C SER A 113 16.03 -4.62 -6.98
N LEU A 114 15.04 -5.48 -7.18
CA LEU A 114 14.46 -6.31 -6.13
C LEU A 114 14.91 -7.76 -6.29
N SER A 115 15.32 -8.37 -5.18
CA SER A 115 15.68 -9.79 -5.13
C SER A 115 14.81 -10.54 -4.14
N PRO A 116 14.37 -11.75 -4.46
CA PRO A 116 13.69 -12.59 -3.48
C PRO A 116 14.68 -12.96 -2.38
N ARG A 117 14.18 -13.09 -1.15
CA ARG A 117 14.99 -13.63 -0.06
C ARG A 117 15.29 -15.12 -0.31
N LYS A 118 16.43 -15.57 0.19
CA LYS A 118 16.76 -16.99 0.18
C LYS A 118 15.70 -17.77 0.97
N GLU A 119 15.28 -18.91 0.45
CA GLU A 119 14.32 -19.78 1.11
C GLU A 119 14.76 -20.14 2.55
N GLY A 120 13.82 -20.09 3.47
CA GLY A 120 14.08 -20.30 4.90
C GLY A 120 14.70 -19.13 5.64
N THR A 121 14.98 -17.99 4.97
CA THR A 121 15.43 -16.77 5.66
C THR A 121 14.33 -16.24 6.58
N VAL A 122 14.71 -15.89 7.81
CA VAL A 122 13.84 -15.22 8.76
C VAL A 122 14.39 -13.83 9.03
N ASP A 123 13.57 -12.81 8.83
CA ASP A 123 13.87 -11.42 9.11
C ASP A 123 12.76 -10.82 9.96
N ARG A 124 13.05 -10.56 11.22
CA ARG A 124 12.08 -10.06 12.19
C ARG A 124 12.65 -8.95 13.03
N TYR A 125 11.85 -7.95 13.25
CA TYR A 125 12.14 -6.79 14.07
C TYR A 125 11.27 -6.84 15.31
N VAL A 126 11.89 -6.81 16.49
CA VAL A 126 11.19 -6.76 17.77
C VAL A 126 11.42 -5.39 18.38
N LEU A 127 10.36 -4.61 18.50
CA LEU A 127 10.37 -3.30 19.15
C LEU A 127 9.86 -3.44 20.58
N ALA A 128 10.67 -3.01 21.55
CA ALA A 128 10.35 -3.04 22.96
C ALA A 128 10.35 -1.61 23.50
N PHE A 129 9.19 -1.01 23.65
CA PHE A 129 9.00 0.40 24.02
C PHE A 129 8.26 0.58 25.36
N GLY A 130 7.78 -0.49 25.96
CA GLY A 130 7.05 -0.41 27.23
C GLY A 130 5.85 0.53 27.15
N LYS A 131 5.85 1.58 27.95
CA LYS A 131 4.83 2.64 27.93
C LYS A 131 5.22 3.87 27.12
N GLU A 132 6.44 3.88 26.58
CA GLU A 132 6.98 5.01 25.82
C GLU A 132 6.55 4.94 24.35
N TYR A 133 5.25 5.04 24.10
CA TYR A 133 4.65 4.92 22.76
C TYR A 133 5.24 5.90 21.72
N LEU A 134 5.55 7.15 22.15
CA LEU A 134 6.19 8.12 21.26
C LEU A 134 7.62 7.72 20.92
N GLY A 135 8.35 7.16 21.88
CA GLY A 135 9.66 6.57 21.66
C GLY A 135 9.57 5.43 20.66
N GLY A 136 8.68 4.48 20.90
CA GLY A 136 8.42 3.36 19.99
C GLY A 136 8.07 3.80 18.56
N LEU A 137 7.28 4.87 18.41
CA LEU A 137 6.95 5.43 17.08
C LEU A 137 8.18 6.04 16.40
N LYS A 138 9.03 6.75 17.14
CA LYS A 138 10.27 7.30 16.60
C LYS A 138 11.20 6.19 16.11
N GLU A 139 11.39 5.14 16.92
CA GLU A 139 12.22 3.99 16.54
C GLU A 139 11.65 3.24 15.32
N PHE A 140 10.33 3.11 15.24
CA PHE A 140 9.69 2.57 14.06
C PHE A 140 9.99 3.40 12.81
N TYR A 141 9.90 4.72 12.87
CA TYR A 141 10.25 5.59 11.75
C TYR A 141 11.75 5.58 11.43
N HIS A 142 12.60 5.40 12.41
CA HIS A 142 14.02 5.18 12.15
C HIS A 142 14.24 3.90 11.34
N LEU A 143 13.50 2.84 11.63
CA LEU A 143 13.58 1.57 10.91
C LEU A 143 13.02 1.64 9.50
N THR A 144 11.84 2.25 9.35
CA THR A 144 11.05 2.21 8.10
C THR A 144 11.18 3.46 7.23
N GLY A 145 11.84 4.50 7.74
CA GLY A 145 11.82 5.84 7.16
C GLY A 145 10.58 6.65 7.56
N PHE A 146 10.68 7.94 7.44
CA PHE A 146 9.59 8.86 7.79
C PHE A 146 8.48 8.84 6.74
N THR A 147 7.25 8.88 7.20
CA THR A 147 6.09 9.06 6.32
C THR A 147 6.20 10.43 5.61
N PRO A 148 6.15 10.47 4.28
CA PRO A 148 6.17 11.73 3.55
C PRO A 148 4.94 12.57 3.89
N ARG A 149 5.10 13.89 3.88
CA ARG A 149 3.96 14.79 4.08
C ARG A 149 3.04 14.72 2.87
N LEU A 150 1.79 14.43 3.11
CA LEU A 150 0.77 14.48 2.06
C LEU A 150 0.54 15.93 1.62
N PRO A 151 0.34 16.20 0.33
CA PRO A 151 -0.08 17.50 -0.14
C PRO A 151 -1.47 17.82 0.41
N LYS A 152 -1.72 19.10 0.68
CA LYS A 152 -2.95 19.55 1.35
C LYS A 152 -4.22 19.13 0.61
N TYR A 153 -4.21 19.11 -0.73
CA TYR A 153 -5.36 18.71 -1.53
C TYR A 153 -5.75 17.23 -1.29
N ALA A 154 -4.79 16.37 -0.98
CA ALA A 154 -5.06 14.96 -0.73
C ALA A 154 -5.88 14.71 0.55
N LEU A 155 -5.95 15.71 1.46
CA LEU A 155 -6.73 15.65 2.70
C LEU A 155 -8.16 16.19 2.53
N GLY A 156 -8.52 16.68 1.34
CA GLY A 156 -9.86 17.19 1.05
C GLY A 156 -10.80 16.12 0.48
N ASN A 157 -11.91 16.57 -0.08
CA ASN A 157 -12.88 15.69 -0.72
C ASN A 157 -12.45 15.29 -2.12
N TRP A 158 -12.57 14.01 -2.41
CA TRP A 158 -12.31 13.42 -3.70
C TRP A 158 -13.63 13.01 -4.33
N TRP A 159 -13.84 13.36 -5.62
CA TRP A 159 -14.89 12.75 -6.41
C TRP A 159 -14.29 11.57 -7.18
N SER A 160 -14.90 10.40 -7.02
CA SER A 160 -14.58 9.21 -7.79
C SER A 160 -15.85 8.40 -8.03
N ARG A 161 -16.06 7.97 -9.28
CA ARG A 161 -17.17 7.11 -9.65
C ARG A 161 -16.80 6.29 -10.87
N TYR A 162 -17.03 4.98 -10.81
CA TYR A 162 -17.01 4.13 -11.98
C TYR A 162 -18.22 4.41 -12.87
N TYR A 163 -17.99 5.22 -13.89
CA TYR A 163 -18.98 5.64 -14.86
C TYR A 163 -18.28 6.20 -16.10
N ALA A 164 -18.76 5.83 -17.30
CA ALA A 164 -18.19 6.25 -18.58
C ALA A 164 -18.56 7.71 -18.91
N TYR A 165 -17.98 8.64 -18.16
CA TYR A 165 -18.16 10.08 -18.43
C TYR A 165 -17.55 10.48 -19.76
N ARG A 166 -18.23 11.37 -20.47
CA ARG A 166 -17.58 12.22 -21.48
C ARG A 166 -16.88 13.40 -20.79
N GLN A 167 -15.84 13.94 -21.42
CA GLN A 167 -15.09 15.04 -20.83
C GLN A 167 -15.97 16.24 -20.44
N GLU A 168 -16.94 16.62 -21.30
CA GLU A 168 -17.86 17.73 -21.04
C GLU A 168 -18.80 17.43 -19.86
N GLU A 169 -19.36 16.23 -19.81
CA GLU A 169 -20.23 15.79 -18.71
C GLU A 169 -19.50 15.82 -17.35
N TYR A 170 -18.22 15.46 -17.36
CA TYR A 170 -17.42 15.49 -16.14
C TYR A 170 -17.14 16.92 -15.68
N ILE A 171 -16.84 17.83 -16.60
CA ILE A 171 -16.68 19.26 -16.30
C ILE A 171 -17.96 19.85 -15.74
N ASP A 172 -19.11 19.61 -16.41
CA ASP A 172 -20.43 20.04 -15.95
C ASP A 172 -20.75 19.52 -14.54
N LEU A 173 -20.34 18.30 -14.23
CA LEU A 173 -20.50 17.70 -12.91
C LEU A 173 -19.67 18.44 -11.86
N MET A 174 -18.43 18.80 -12.17
CA MET A 174 -17.58 19.58 -11.25
C MET A 174 -18.18 20.98 -11.00
N ASP A 175 -18.72 21.61 -12.02
CA ASP A 175 -19.39 22.90 -11.91
C ASP A 175 -20.65 22.80 -11.03
N LYS A 176 -21.45 21.72 -11.17
CA LYS A 176 -22.61 21.46 -10.31
C LYS A 176 -22.23 21.27 -8.83
N PHE A 177 -21.12 20.60 -8.54
CA PHE A 177 -20.62 20.50 -7.17
C PHE A 177 -20.28 21.90 -6.60
N ALA A 178 -19.60 22.72 -7.39
CA ALA A 178 -19.27 24.08 -7.00
C ALA A 178 -20.52 24.96 -6.76
N GLU A 179 -21.50 24.90 -7.67
CA GLU A 179 -22.80 25.61 -7.55
C GLU A 179 -23.56 25.20 -6.27
N LYS A 180 -23.47 23.94 -5.87
CA LYS A 180 -24.08 23.43 -4.64
C LYS A 180 -23.26 23.69 -3.38
N GLY A 181 -22.13 24.37 -3.51
CA GLY A 181 -21.24 24.65 -2.37
C GLY A 181 -20.57 23.39 -1.80
N ILE A 182 -20.46 22.30 -2.59
CA ILE A 182 -19.79 21.08 -2.18
C ILE A 182 -18.30 21.19 -2.54
N PRO A 183 -17.41 21.35 -1.56
CA PRO A 183 -16.00 21.53 -1.86
C PRO A 183 -15.37 20.22 -2.32
N LEU A 184 -14.71 20.25 -3.45
CA LEU A 184 -13.85 19.18 -3.94
C LEU A 184 -12.41 19.68 -4.05
N THR A 185 -11.46 18.78 -3.82
CA THR A 185 -10.03 19.07 -4.00
C THR A 185 -9.39 18.17 -5.05
N VAL A 186 -10.00 17.02 -5.32
CA VAL A 186 -9.49 16.04 -6.27
C VAL A 186 -10.61 15.54 -7.17
N ALA A 187 -10.37 15.58 -8.47
CA ALA A 187 -11.15 14.95 -9.50
C ALA A 187 -10.49 13.62 -9.88
N THR A 188 -11.11 12.52 -9.53
CA THR A 188 -10.65 11.19 -9.91
C THR A 188 -11.41 10.71 -11.12
N ILE A 189 -10.69 10.37 -12.19
CA ILE A 189 -11.25 9.80 -13.40
C ILE A 189 -11.03 8.30 -13.32
N ASP A 190 -12.15 7.57 -13.29
CA ASP A 190 -12.11 6.12 -13.17
C ASP A 190 -12.01 5.45 -14.55
N MET A 191 -11.92 4.19 -14.56
CA MET A 191 -11.58 3.20 -15.57
C MET A 191 -11.82 3.63 -17.04
N ASP A 192 -12.96 4.25 -17.36
CA ASP A 192 -13.33 4.55 -18.74
C ASP A 192 -12.55 5.72 -19.40
N TRP A 193 -11.63 6.37 -18.66
CA TRP A 193 -10.73 7.33 -19.29
C TRP A 193 -9.80 6.67 -20.33
N HIS A 194 -9.47 5.39 -20.12
CA HIS A 194 -8.68 4.56 -20.99
C HIS A 194 -9.58 3.60 -21.81
N LEU A 195 -8.98 2.92 -22.78
CA LEU A 195 -9.68 1.88 -23.55
C LEU A 195 -10.11 0.75 -22.62
N VAL A 196 -11.39 0.40 -22.63
CA VAL A 196 -12.00 -0.68 -21.82
C VAL A 196 -12.65 -1.71 -22.73
N ASN A 197 -13.70 -1.31 -23.44
CA ASN A 197 -14.46 -2.15 -24.37
C ASN A 197 -14.16 -1.82 -25.82
N ASP A 198 -13.59 -0.66 -26.09
CA ASP A 198 -13.21 -0.17 -27.41
C ASP A 198 -11.82 -0.69 -27.81
N VAL A 199 -11.64 -1.98 -27.78
CA VAL A 199 -10.37 -2.68 -28.09
C VAL A 199 -10.59 -3.65 -29.26
N PRO A 200 -9.52 -4.09 -29.95
CA PRO A 200 -9.64 -5.06 -31.03
C PRO A 200 -10.31 -6.36 -30.57
N GLU A 201 -11.07 -7.00 -31.46
CA GLU A 201 -11.77 -8.26 -31.14
C GLU A 201 -10.83 -9.39 -30.73
N ASP A 202 -9.60 -9.40 -31.25
CA ASP A 202 -8.56 -10.37 -30.91
C ASP A 202 -7.75 -10.00 -29.65
N ALA A 203 -8.13 -8.92 -28.97
CA ALA A 203 -7.41 -8.47 -27.76
C ALA A 203 -7.36 -9.55 -26.67
N GLY A 204 -8.43 -10.33 -26.56
CA GLY A 204 -8.57 -11.35 -25.53
C GLY A 204 -8.54 -10.75 -24.13
N THR A 205 -8.68 -11.58 -23.12
CA THR A 205 -8.58 -11.20 -21.71
C THR A 205 -7.93 -12.35 -20.94
N THR A 206 -7.13 -12.02 -19.91
CA THR A 206 -6.52 -13.03 -19.05
C THR A 206 -7.51 -13.61 -18.04
N MET A 207 -8.63 -12.91 -17.81
CA MET A 207 -9.69 -13.35 -16.90
C MET A 207 -11.04 -13.41 -17.60
N LYS A 208 -11.77 -14.52 -17.44
CA LYS A 208 -13.09 -14.76 -18.06
C LYS A 208 -14.17 -13.72 -17.72
N TRP A 209 -13.99 -12.96 -16.66
CA TRP A 209 -14.99 -12.05 -16.09
C TRP A 209 -14.64 -10.57 -16.29
N VAL A 210 -13.53 -10.27 -16.94
CA VAL A 210 -12.99 -8.93 -17.03
C VAL A 210 -12.92 -8.49 -18.48
N SER A 211 -13.28 -7.24 -18.71
CA SER A 211 -13.13 -6.60 -20.02
C SER A 211 -11.66 -6.64 -20.48
N PRO A 212 -11.39 -6.79 -21.79
CA PRO A 212 -10.03 -6.76 -22.32
C PRO A 212 -9.24 -5.48 -22.04
N GLY A 213 -9.88 -4.40 -21.62
CA GLY A 213 -9.28 -3.12 -21.30
C GLY A 213 -8.74 -2.96 -19.89
N TRP A 214 -8.47 -4.03 -19.13
CA TRP A 214 -7.82 -3.95 -17.81
C TRP A 214 -6.32 -3.70 -17.93
N THR A 215 -5.95 -2.63 -18.60
CA THR A 215 -4.58 -2.19 -18.90
C THR A 215 -4.36 -0.74 -18.46
N GLY A 216 -5.18 0.19 -18.93
CA GLY A 216 -5.25 1.54 -18.39
C GLY A 216 -4.19 2.52 -18.88
N TYR A 217 -3.70 2.39 -20.12
CA TYR A 217 -2.62 3.26 -20.60
C TYR A 217 -3.03 4.22 -21.73
N THR A 218 -3.97 3.84 -22.58
CA THR A 218 -4.36 4.64 -23.75
C THR A 218 -5.66 5.36 -23.53
N PHE A 219 -5.69 6.68 -23.72
CA PHE A 219 -6.91 7.47 -23.61
C PHE A 219 -8.01 7.00 -24.55
N ASN A 220 -9.21 6.86 -24.01
CA ASN A 220 -10.42 6.67 -24.80
C ASN A 220 -10.79 7.98 -25.51
N ARG A 221 -10.35 8.13 -26.77
CA ARG A 221 -10.55 9.35 -27.56
C ARG A 221 -12.01 9.62 -27.90
N LYS A 222 -12.91 8.64 -27.75
CA LYS A 222 -14.36 8.85 -27.93
C LYS A 222 -14.96 9.59 -26.74
N LEU A 223 -14.48 9.32 -25.55
CA LEU A 223 -14.95 9.96 -24.31
C LEU A 223 -14.15 11.23 -24.01
N PHE A 224 -12.86 11.22 -24.28
CA PHE A 224 -11.91 12.30 -24.00
C PHE A 224 -11.15 12.71 -25.27
N PRO A 225 -11.83 13.32 -26.25
CA PRO A 225 -11.20 13.69 -27.55
C PRO A 225 -10.11 14.75 -27.39
N ASP A 226 -10.23 15.67 -26.43
CA ASP A 226 -9.22 16.68 -26.09
C ASP A 226 -8.89 16.63 -24.59
N TYR A 227 -8.28 15.51 -24.16
CA TYR A 227 -7.86 15.35 -22.77
C TYR A 227 -6.86 16.40 -22.28
N PRO A 228 -5.97 16.99 -23.09
CA PRO A 228 -5.13 18.09 -22.65
C PRO A 228 -5.94 19.33 -22.24
N LYS A 229 -6.99 19.67 -22.99
CA LYS A 229 -7.91 20.74 -22.62
C LYS A 229 -8.70 20.37 -21.35
N PHE A 230 -9.21 19.15 -21.29
CA PHE A 230 -9.93 18.65 -20.13
C PHE A 230 -9.12 18.78 -18.83
N PHE A 231 -7.82 18.45 -18.86
CA PHE A 231 -6.95 18.63 -17.71
C PHE A 231 -6.70 20.10 -17.35
N ARG A 232 -6.60 20.99 -18.35
CA ARG A 232 -6.53 22.44 -18.07
C ARG A 232 -7.80 22.92 -17.40
N ASP A 233 -8.97 22.57 -17.92
CA ASP A 233 -10.28 22.95 -17.38
C ASP A 233 -10.46 22.49 -15.92
N LEU A 234 -10.00 21.30 -15.55
CA LEU A 234 -10.02 20.82 -14.15
C LEU A 234 -9.05 21.60 -13.26
N LYS A 235 -7.84 21.88 -13.75
CA LYS A 235 -6.84 22.67 -13.00
C LYS A 235 -7.28 24.10 -12.78
N GLU A 236 -7.94 24.74 -13.76
CA GLU A 236 -8.53 26.08 -13.64
C GLU A 236 -9.60 26.16 -12.54
N ARG A 237 -10.30 25.01 -12.28
CA ARG A 237 -11.23 24.86 -11.15
C ARG A 237 -10.55 24.57 -9.82
N GLY A 238 -9.22 24.58 -9.76
CA GLY A 238 -8.44 24.30 -8.56
C GLY A 238 -8.42 22.82 -8.14
N LEU A 239 -8.77 21.90 -9.04
CA LEU A 239 -8.80 20.47 -8.75
C LEU A 239 -7.47 19.80 -9.08
N ALA A 240 -6.96 18.99 -8.17
CA ALA A 240 -5.94 18.00 -8.46
C ALA A 240 -6.60 16.84 -9.25
N ILE A 241 -5.83 16.18 -10.10
CA ILE A 241 -6.35 15.15 -10.99
C ILE A 241 -5.67 13.84 -10.65
N THR A 242 -6.46 12.78 -10.52
CA THR A 242 -5.99 11.41 -10.43
C THR A 242 -6.72 10.54 -11.46
N MET A 243 -6.05 9.52 -11.95
CA MET A 243 -6.62 8.57 -12.89
C MET A 243 -6.37 7.16 -12.37
N ASN A 244 -7.40 6.32 -12.36
CA ASN A 244 -7.25 4.95 -11.91
C ASN A 244 -6.63 4.11 -13.04
N LEU A 245 -5.54 3.43 -12.72
CA LEU A 245 -4.92 2.40 -13.55
C LEU A 245 -5.45 1.02 -13.17
N HIS A 246 -5.56 0.15 -14.17
CA HIS A 246 -5.95 -1.25 -13.98
C HIS A 246 -4.96 -2.17 -14.71
N PRO A 247 -3.69 -2.21 -14.33
CA PRO A 247 -2.61 -2.80 -15.12
C PRO A 247 -2.55 -4.33 -15.06
N HIS A 248 -3.65 -4.99 -14.69
CA HIS A 248 -3.72 -6.44 -14.50
C HIS A 248 -3.24 -7.24 -15.70
N ASP A 249 -3.66 -6.83 -16.92
CA ASP A 249 -3.33 -7.54 -18.15
C ASP A 249 -2.00 -7.06 -18.78
N GLY A 250 -1.26 -6.20 -18.10
CA GLY A 250 -0.05 -5.60 -18.59
C GLY A 250 -0.29 -4.59 -19.71
N ILE A 251 0.77 -4.17 -20.41
CA ILE A 251 0.66 -3.27 -21.56
C ILE A 251 0.40 -4.13 -22.80
N ARG A 252 -0.77 -3.93 -23.39
CA ARG A 252 -1.26 -4.74 -24.51
C ARG A 252 -0.91 -4.12 -25.85
N TYR A 253 -0.89 -4.93 -26.90
CA TYR A 253 -0.49 -4.53 -28.25
C TYR A 253 -1.34 -3.41 -28.88
N PHE A 254 -2.50 -3.13 -28.38
CA PHE A 254 -3.38 -2.05 -28.81
C PHE A 254 -3.17 -0.72 -28.06
N GLU A 255 -2.29 -0.71 -27.06
CA GLU A 255 -1.94 0.49 -26.32
C GLU A 255 -0.92 1.34 -27.08
N ASP A 256 -1.06 2.67 -27.01
CA ASP A 256 -0.17 3.62 -27.68
C ASP A 256 1.31 3.42 -27.33
N GLN A 257 1.60 2.95 -26.10
CA GLN A 257 2.96 2.76 -25.56
C GLN A 257 3.52 1.36 -25.80
N TYR A 258 2.71 0.44 -26.36
CA TYR A 258 3.06 -0.98 -26.41
C TYR A 258 4.38 -1.27 -27.15
N GLU A 259 4.56 -0.69 -28.32
CA GLU A 259 5.70 -1.01 -29.16
C GLU A 259 7.05 -0.66 -28.49
N ASP A 260 7.11 0.51 -27.86
CA ASP A 260 8.30 0.98 -27.15
C ASP A 260 8.56 0.14 -25.89
N MET A 261 7.51 -0.13 -25.13
CA MET A 261 7.60 -0.95 -23.93
C MET A 261 7.98 -2.41 -24.22
N ALA A 262 7.42 -3.00 -25.27
CA ALA A 262 7.78 -4.36 -25.72
C ALA A 262 9.26 -4.45 -26.09
N LYS A 263 9.75 -3.53 -26.93
CA LYS A 263 11.17 -3.47 -27.32
C LYS A 263 12.09 -3.29 -26.11
N ALA A 264 11.75 -2.39 -25.20
CA ALA A 264 12.54 -2.13 -23.98
C ALA A 264 12.62 -3.36 -23.06
N ASN A 265 11.62 -4.23 -23.10
CA ASN A 265 11.55 -5.45 -22.29
C ASN A 265 11.91 -6.72 -23.08
N GLY A 266 12.54 -6.58 -24.26
CA GLY A 266 13.04 -7.70 -25.05
C GLY A 266 11.95 -8.55 -25.72
N ILE A 267 10.73 -8.00 -25.87
CA ILE A 267 9.60 -8.66 -26.52
C ILE A 267 9.53 -8.15 -27.97
N ASP A 268 9.41 -9.05 -28.93
CA ASP A 268 9.12 -8.69 -30.32
C ASP A 268 7.67 -8.20 -30.42
N PRO A 269 7.42 -6.93 -30.79
CA PRO A 269 6.06 -6.39 -30.90
C PRO A 269 5.15 -7.16 -31.87
N ALA A 270 5.74 -7.81 -32.90
CA ALA A 270 4.99 -8.60 -33.87
C ALA A 270 4.26 -9.81 -33.24
N THR A 271 4.74 -10.27 -32.09
CA THR A 271 4.13 -11.39 -31.35
C THR A 271 2.85 -11.00 -30.63
N LYS A 272 2.57 -9.72 -30.46
CA LYS A 272 1.46 -9.19 -29.64
C LYS A 272 1.46 -9.67 -28.18
N GLN A 273 2.59 -10.21 -27.69
CA GLN A 273 2.73 -10.65 -26.30
C GLN A 273 2.63 -9.44 -25.37
N PRO A 274 1.77 -9.45 -24.33
CA PRO A 274 1.68 -8.37 -23.37
C PRO A 274 3.00 -8.15 -22.61
N VAL A 275 3.32 -6.88 -22.34
CA VAL A 275 4.37 -6.57 -21.38
C VAL A 275 3.81 -6.67 -19.99
N ALA A 276 4.30 -7.62 -19.20
CA ALA A 276 3.79 -7.84 -17.84
C ALA A 276 4.06 -6.62 -16.95
N PHE A 277 3.09 -6.29 -16.09
CA PHE A 277 3.26 -5.27 -15.08
C PHE A 277 4.02 -5.87 -13.89
N ASP A 278 5.33 -5.78 -13.94
CA ASP A 278 6.22 -6.43 -12.98
C ASP A 278 7.29 -5.47 -12.43
N PHE A 279 7.04 -4.92 -11.24
CA PHE A 279 8.00 -4.06 -10.53
C PHE A 279 9.18 -4.83 -9.91
N THR A 280 9.23 -6.15 -10.03
CA THR A 280 10.41 -6.93 -9.65
C THR A 280 11.43 -7.03 -10.79
N ASP A 281 11.00 -6.76 -12.02
CA ASP A 281 11.88 -6.69 -13.19
C ASP A 281 12.45 -5.27 -13.35
N LEU A 282 13.77 -5.15 -13.23
CA LEU A 282 14.47 -3.87 -13.34
C LEU A 282 14.34 -3.24 -14.74
N ASN A 283 14.25 -4.04 -15.81
CA ASN A 283 14.04 -3.52 -17.16
C ASN A 283 12.65 -2.90 -17.29
N PHE A 284 11.63 -3.58 -16.75
CA PHE A 284 10.28 -3.02 -16.67
C PHE A 284 10.27 -1.70 -15.90
N VAL A 285 10.83 -1.67 -14.69
CA VAL A 285 10.87 -0.47 -13.85
C VAL A 285 11.54 0.72 -14.54
N LYS A 286 12.64 0.47 -15.27
CA LYS A 286 13.37 1.54 -15.98
C LYS A 286 12.66 2.05 -17.23
N SER A 287 11.88 1.21 -17.87
CA SER A 287 11.13 1.56 -19.09
C SER A 287 9.77 2.18 -18.79
N TYR A 288 9.19 1.83 -17.63
CA TYR A 288 7.91 2.35 -17.15
C TYR A 288 8.05 3.75 -16.54
#